data_ce33e69c93e6bffffb1eccf579d5889d
#
_entry.id   ce33e69c93e6bffffb1eccf579d5889d
#
_cell.length_a   1.000
_cell.length_b   1.000
_cell.length_c   1.000
_cell.angle_alpha   90.00
_cell.angle_beta   90.00
_cell.angle_gamma   90.00
#
_symmetry.space_group_name_H-M   'P 1'
#
loop_
_entity.id
_entity.type
_entity.pdbx_description
1 polymer ?
#
loop_
_entity_poly.entity_id
_entity_poly.type
_entity_poly.pdbx_seq_one_letter_code
_entity_poly.pdbx_strand_id
1 'polypeptide(L)'
;LLDADIEGPTLYRVNDGAYVISNQMRHPVSHLGGRKVKGWLTRDFLHAHRIPDFVFTLPDHMVRTSRSFTGPNWPDIPWVQSHVGLVPARHGPTFMALHGYLYMCYGPAGVETYAQVADVGLALSDTGLAFQDLWPFRPFLRRGDMGRWDCGLLVQGPMLSHGDRTLIYYGSTPVGNAAGCPYRAGLAWFRRDGYAYRVLRVYRDYAAPRERRGVLAFKPQPFPERPALSLNVSHVSSARAVRLELADERGRVLRGYSFADCLPVTREGIRRPVRWRNGRTAAELAGRRIEIRAELHSPDCRFADLHS
;
A
#
# COMPACT_ATOMS: atom_id res chain seq x y z
N LEU A 1 -13.50 28.84 -2.74
CA LEU A 1 -12.45 28.97 -3.75
C LEU A 1 -11.14 28.53 -3.14
N LEU A 2 -10.45 27.63 -3.82
CA LEU A 2 -9.19 27.04 -3.36
C LEU A 2 -8.12 28.13 -3.35
N ASP A 3 -7.38 28.27 -2.24
CA ASP A 3 -6.22 29.15 -2.16
C ASP A 3 -5.20 28.81 -3.24
N ALA A 4 -4.62 29.84 -3.82
CA ALA A 4 -4.00 29.86 -5.15
C ALA A 4 -2.78 28.98 -5.42
N ASP A 5 -2.19 28.30 -4.45
CA ASP A 5 -1.02 27.42 -4.68
C ASP A 5 -1.46 25.95 -4.83
N ILE A 6 -1.99 25.61 -6.00
CA ILE A 6 -2.40 24.25 -6.33
C ILE A 6 -1.27 23.54 -7.08
N GLU A 7 -0.59 22.60 -6.42
CA GLU A 7 0.42 21.73 -7.04
C GLU A 7 0.01 20.27 -6.95
N GLY A 8 -0.26 19.62 -8.08
CA GLY A 8 -0.64 18.21 -8.15
C GLY A 8 -1.98 17.88 -7.50
N PRO A 9 -3.08 18.56 -7.87
CA PRO A 9 -4.40 18.29 -7.29
C PRO A 9 -4.89 16.91 -7.70
N THR A 10 -5.58 16.23 -6.80
CA THR A 10 -6.32 15.01 -7.10
C THR A 10 -7.73 15.10 -6.57
N LEU A 11 -8.64 14.44 -7.27
CA LEU A 11 -10.05 14.34 -6.92
C LEU A 11 -10.44 12.88 -6.75
N TYR A 12 -11.07 12.55 -5.63
CA TYR A 12 -11.54 11.18 -5.40
C TYR A 12 -12.82 11.16 -4.55
N ARG A 13 -13.62 10.12 -4.77
CA ARG A 13 -14.88 9.91 -4.06
C ARG A 13 -14.60 9.17 -2.74
N VAL A 14 -15.11 9.67 -1.63
CA VAL A 14 -14.95 9.04 -0.29
C VAL A 14 -16.19 8.26 0.14
N ASN A 15 -17.39 8.76 -0.18
CA ASN A 15 -18.66 8.07 0.09
C ASN A 15 -19.73 8.52 -0.93
N ASP A 16 -20.98 8.12 -0.72
CA ASP A 16 -22.08 8.50 -1.60
C ASP A 16 -22.31 10.02 -1.58
N GLY A 17 -21.99 10.64 -2.70
CA GLY A 17 -22.15 12.07 -2.93
C GLY A 17 -21.08 12.96 -2.28
N ALA A 18 -20.00 12.42 -1.71
CA ALA A 18 -18.91 13.22 -1.18
C ALA A 18 -17.56 12.93 -1.85
N TYR A 19 -16.84 14.00 -2.16
CA TYR A 19 -15.55 13.97 -2.84
C TYR A 19 -14.52 14.74 -2.03
N VAL A 20 -13.28 14.31 -2.11
CA VAL A 20 -12.13 15.06 -1.61
C VAL A 20 -11.32 15.59 -2.78
N ILE A 21 -11.04 16.88 -2.73
CA ILE A 21 -10.02 17.52 -3.56
C ILE A 21 -8.78 17.57 -2.68
N SER A 22 -7.73 16.88 -3.03
CA SER A 22 -6.46 16.95 -2.29
C SER A 22 -5.41 17.72 -3.08
N ASN A 23 -4.53 18.39 -2.38
CA ASN A 23 -3.50 19.22 -2.99
C ASN A 23 -2.24 19.24 -2.13
N GLN A 24 -1.08 19.20 -2.78
CA GLN A 24 0.18 19.45 -2.11
C GLN A 24 0.31 20.91 -1.74
N MET A 25 0.71 21.18 -0.50
CA MET A 25 1.07 22.51 -0.06
C MET A 25 2.56 22.66 0.14
N ARG A 26 3.09 23.79 -0.29
CA ARG A 26 4.38 24.26 0.22
C ARG A 26 4.17 24.76 1.65
N HIS A 27 4.94 24.23 2.60
CA HIS A 27 4.90 24.77 3.94
C HIS A 27 5.61 26.14 3.92
N PRO A 28 5.02 27.19 4.52
CA PRO A 28 5.62 28.53 4.51
C PRO A 28 6.98 28.59 5.22
N VAL A 29 7.29 27.63 6.09
CA VAL A 29 8.59 27.48 6.74
C VAL A 29 9.33 26.33 6.05
N SER A 30 9.96 26.64 4.93
CA SER A 30 10.55 25.70 3.99
C SER A 30 11.70 24.83 4.53
N HIS A 31 12.19 25.08 5.73
CA HIS A 31 13.38 24.38 6.24
C HIS A 31 13.11 23.29 7.25
N LEU A 32 11.90 23.17 7.80
CA LEU A 32 11.62 22.27 8.91
C LEU A 32 10.36 21.41 8.78
N GLY A 33 9.51 21.61 7.81
CA GLY A 33 8.19 21.01 7.82
C GLY A 33 7.71 20.39 6.55
N GLY A 34 8.55 19.86 5.67
CA GLY A 34 8.20 19.08 4.49
C GLY A 34 6.87 19.45 3.80
N ARG A 35 6.72 19.13 2.56
CA ARG A 35 5.45 19.29 1.83
C ARG A 35 4.39 18.37 2.45
N LYS A 36 3.18 18.89 2.62
CA LYS A 36 2.02 18.19 3.21
C LYS A 36 0.88 18.20 2.22
N VAL A 37 -0.02 17.23 2.33
CA VAL A 37 -1.21 17.16 1.49
C VAL A 37 -2.41 17.67 2.27
N LYS A 38 -3.02 18.77 1.84
CA LYS A 38 -4.30 19.28 2.35
C LYS A 38 -5.45 18.69 1.54
N GLY A 39 -6.64 18.76 2.12
CA GLY A 39 -7.86 18.32 1.45
C GLY A 39 -9.04 19.24 1.71
N TRP A 40 -9.97 19.21 0.78
CA TRP A 40 -11.26 19.87 0.87
C TRP A 40 -12.36 18.87 0.53
N LEU A 41 -13.36 18.81 1.37
CA LEU A 41 -14.55 18.00 1.16
C LEU A 41 -15.60 18.78 0.42
N THR A 42 -16.17 18.21 -0.64
CA THR A 42 -17.24 18.82 -1.43
C THR A 42 -18.29 17.79 -1.80
N ARG A 43 -19.53 18.25 -2.03
CA ARG A 43 -20.65 17.43 -2.52
C ARG A 43 -21.19 17.91 -3.88
N ASP A 44 -20.93 19.15 -4.23
CA ASP A 44 -21.49 19.82 -5.41
C ASP A 44 -20.42 20.47 -6.31
N PHE A 45 -19.14 20.38 -5.91
CA PHE A 45 -17.99 21.01 -6.57
C PHE A 45 -18.03 22.56 -6.61
N LEU A 46 -19.06 23.17 -6.06
CA LEU A 46 -19.19 24.63 -5.96
C LEU A 46 -18.77 25.10 -4.56
N HIS A 47 -19.09 24.30 -3.56
CA HIS A 47 -18.76 24.58 -2.16
C HIS A 47 -17.82 23.51 -1.63
N ALA A 48 -16.67 23.92 -1.16
CA ALA A 48 -15.66 23.02 -0.61
C ALA A 48 -15.28 23.46 0.81
N HIS A 49 -15.34 22.54 1.76
CA HIS A 49 -14.99 22.75 3.15
C HIS A 49 -13.62 22.14 3.40
N ARG A 50 -12.71 22.95 3.92
CA ARG A 50 -11.36 22.48 4.27
C ARG A 50 -11.44 21.39 5.33
N ILE A 51 -10.75 20.28 5.12
CA ILE A 51 -10.50 19.27 6.13
C ILE A 51 -9.53 19.89 7.15
N PRO A 52 -9.86 19.89 8.47
CA PRO A 52 -9.05 20.58 9.48
C PRO A 52 -7.60 20.12 9.50
N ASP A 53 -7.39 18.82 9.45
CA ASP A 53 -6.07 18.19 9.45
C ASP A 53 -5.51 17.99 8.03
N PHE A 54 -4.25 17.59 7.94
CA PHE A 54 -3.67 17.19 6.68
C PHE A 54 -4.19 15.81 6.29
N VAL A 55 -4.56 15.67 5.02
CA VAL A 55 -4.96 14.38 4.44
C VAL A 55 -3.79 13.39 4.47
N PHE A 56 -2.58 13.92 4.28
CA PHE A 56 -1.35 13.13 4.38
C PHE A 56 -0.16 14.00 4.77
N THR A 57 0.68 13.46 5.64
CA THR A 57 2.00 14.01 5.97
C THR A 57 2.94 12.88 6.33
N LEU A 58 4.20 13.00 5.96
CA LEU A 58 5.25 12.15 6.51
C LEU A 58 5.57 12.60 7.94
N PRO A 59 5.80 11.69 8.88
CA PRO A 59 6.17 12.03 10.25
C PRO A 59 7.43 12.89 10.31
N ASP A 60 7.42 13.94 11.13
CA ASP A 60 8.52 14.92 11.19
C ASP A 60 9.88 14.34 11.58
N HIS A 61 9.91 13.32 12.45
CA HIS A 61 11.15 12.64 12.82
C HIS A 61 11.78 11.87 11.66
N MET A 62 10.98 11.54 10.66
CA MET A 62 11.40 10.83 9.46
C MET A 62 12.07 11.76 8.45
N VAL A 63 11.74 13.02 8.49
CA VAL A 63 12.33 14.03 7.62
C VAL A 63 13.82 14.21 7.87
N ARG A 64 14.33 13.82 9.05
CA ARG A 64 15.70 14.09 9.50
C ARG A 64 16.68 12.90 9.43
N THR A 65 16.23 11.68 9.16
CA THR A 65 17.07 10.48 9.39
C THR A 65 17.20 9.54 8.21
N SER A 66 17.16 10.04 7.00
CA SER A 66 17.08 9.19 5.78
C SER A 66 18.39 8.56 5.30
N ARG A 67 19.35 8.28 6.18
CA ARG A 67 20.60 7.56 5.81
C ARG A 67 20.38 6.13 5.27
N SER A 68 19.20 5.56 5.44
CA SER A 68 18.94 4.15 5.13
C SER A 68 18.50 3.85 3.69
N PHE A 69 18.34 4.85 2.84
CA PHE A 69 17.83 4.68 1.47
C PHE A 69 18.84 4.97 0.35
N THR A 70 20.01 5.33 0.72
CA THR A 70 21.10 5.46 -0.25
C THR A 70 21.59 4.07 -0.59
N GLY A 71 21.26 3.57 -1.78
CA GLY A 71 22.04 2.51 -2.37
C GLY A 71 23.51 2.97 -2.47
N PRO A 72 24.47 2.04 -2.66
CA PRO A 72 25.89 2.38 -2.67
C PRO A 72 26.31 3.46 -3.67
N ASN A 73 25.43 3.86 -4.56
CA ASN A 73 25.67 4.83 -5.65
C ASN A 73 24.93 6.18 -5.48
N TRP A 74 24.26 6.41 -4.34
CA TRP A 74 23.52 7.66 -4.12
C TRP A 74 24.15 8.47 -2.98
N PRO A 75 24.31 9.81 -3.15
CA PRO A 75 24.82 10.65 -2.08
C PRO A 75 23.88 10.61 -0.86
N ASP A 76 24.44 10.87 0.31
CA ASP A 76 23.68 11.02 1.54
C ASP A 76 22.54 12.02 1.34
N ILE A 77 21.31 11.59 1.61
CA ILE A 77 20.13 12.41 1.44
C ILE A 77 19.76 13.02 2.79
N PRO A 78 19.86 14.35 2.93
CA PRO A 78 19.69 14.98 4.24
C PRO A 78 18.26 14.97 4.75
N TRP A 79 17.25 14.88 3.87
CA TRP A 79 15.84 14.86 4.28
C TRP A 79 14.89 14.38 3.18
N VAL A 80 13.72 13.92 3.61
CA VAL A 80 12.63 13.41 2.76
C VAL A 80 11.38 14.22 3.01
N GLN A 81 10.61 14.52 1.98
CA GLN A 81 9.30 15.13 2.08
C GLN A 81 8.28 14.44 1.18
N SER A 82 7.00 14.65 1.43
CA SER A 82 5.93 14.25 0.50
C SER A 82 6.06 15.02 -0.82
N HIS A 83 5.76 14.35 -1.94
CA HIS A 83 5.81 14.97 -3.27
C HIS A 83 4.57 14.64 -4.08
N VAL A 84 4.05 15.66 -4.77
CA VAL A 84 2.87 15.60 -5.65
C VAL A 84 1.73 14.82 -5.02
N GLY A 85 0.75 15.39 -4.48
CA GLY A 85 -0.49 14.86 -3.95
C GLY A 85 -0.62 13.35 -3.74
N LEU A 86 -1.75 12.92 -3.26
CA LEU A 86 -2.12 11.51 -3.20
C LEU A 86 -2.79 11.11 -4.50
N VAL A 87 -2.58 9.88 -4.94
CA VAL A 87 -3.38 9.26 -6.01
C VAL A 87 -4.16 8.09 -5.40
N PRO A 88 -5.33 8.36 -4.80
CA PRO A 88 -6.10 7.35 -4.11
C PRO A 88 -6.85 6.42 -5.07
N ALA A 89 -6.97 5.16 -4.66
CA ALA A 89 -7.85 4.17 -5.25
C ALA A 89 -8.59 3.43 -4.13
N ARG A 90 -9.87 3.16 -4.32
CA ARG A 90 -10.64 2.38 -3.36
C ARG A 90 -10.40 0.90 -3.58
N HIS A 91 -10.07 0.18 -2.52
CA HIS A 91 -9.86 -1.25 -2.52
C HIS A 91 -10.71 -1.90 -1.39
N GLY A 92 -11.87 -2.43 -1.75
CA GLY A 92 -12.86 -2.86 -0.77
C GLY A 92 -13.29 -1.72 0.17
N PRO A 93 -13.24 -1.88 1.48
CA PRO A 93 -13.54 -0.83 2.46
C PRO A 93 -12.40 0.18 2.64
N THR A 94 -11.20 -0.12 2.20
CA THR A 94 -9.99 0.68 2.45
C THR A 94 -9.63 1.52 1.24
N PHE A 95 -9.11 2.72 1.48
CA PHE A 95 -8.47 3.53 0.45
C PHE A 95 -6.97 3.26 0.47
N MET A 96 -6.41 3.04 -0.71
CA MET A 96 -4.97 2.99 -0.94
C MET A 96 -4.57 4.20 -1.76
N ALA A 97 -3.47 4.84 -1.43
CA ALA A 97 -2.97 5.98 -2.17
C ALA A 97 -1.49 5.86 -2.46
N LEU A 98 -1.11 6.13 -3.69
CA LEU A 98 0.28 6.34 -4.02
C LEU A 98 0.67 7.78 -3.65
N HIS A 99 1.86 7.94 -3.09
CA HIS A 99 2.46 9.23 -2.78
C HIS A 99 3.94 9.23 -3.14
N GLY A 100 4.53 10.41 -3.30
CA GLY A 100 5.97 10.54 -3.57
C GLY A 100 6.79 10.67 -2.30
N TYR A 101 7.91 9.96 -2.23
CA TYR A 101 9.03 10.26 -1.34
C TYR A 101 10.02 11.14 -2.11
N LEU A 102 9.99 12.43 -1.87
CA LEU A 102 10.95 13.35 -2.46
C LEU A 102 12.17 13.48 -1.57
N TYR A 103 13.28 13.06 -2.09
CA TYR A 103 14.59 13.19 -1.45
C TYR A 103 15.28 14.47 -1.96
N MET A 104 15.71 15.30 -1.02
CA MET A 104 16.44 16.52 -1.32
C MET A 104 17.92 16.26 -1.14
N CYS A 105 18.65 16.22 -2.24
CA CYS A 105 20.10 16.07 -2.24
C CYS A 105 20.74 17.45 -2.34
N TYR A 106 21.67 17.76 -1.42
CA TYR A 106 22.55 18.91 -1.58
C TYR A 106 23.77 18.49 -2.40
N GLY A 107 24.14 19.32 -3.37
CA GLY A 107 25.43 19.19 -4.03
C GLY A 107 26.59 19.46 -3.05
N PRO A 108 27.82 19.21 -3.48
CA PRO A 108 29.00 19.59 -2.69
C PRO A 108 28.95 21.07 -2.29
N ALA A 109 29.45 21.39 -1.10
CA ALA A 109 29.38 22.72 -0.52
C ALA A 109 29.71 23.83 -1.54
N GLY A 110 28.74 24.73 -1.78
CA GLY A 110 28.86 25.87 -2.68
C GLY A 110 28.21 25.72 -4.05
N VAL A 111 27.61 24.55 -4.38
CA VAL A 111 26.83 24.39 -5.61
C VAL A 111 25.39 24.05 -5.20
N GLU A 112 24.48 25.00 -5.37
CA GLU A 112 23.03 24.81 -5.17
C GLU A 112 22.41 23.93 -6.28
N THR A 113 22.97 22.79 -6.52
CA THR A 113 22.35 21.78 -7.38
C THR A 113 21.45 20.89 -6.53
N TYR A 114 20.21 21.34 -6.34
CA TYR A 114 19.17 20.52 -5.74
C TYR A 114 18.83 19.36 -6.68
N ALA A 115 19.44 18.23 -6.49
CA ALA A 115 18.95 17.01 -7.11
C ALA A 115 17.72 16.56 -6.31
N GLN A 116 16.53 16.81 -6.85
CA GLN A 116 15.28 16.28 -6.32
C GLN A 116 15.03 14.95 -6.99
N VAL A 117 15.22 13.87 -6.26
CA VAL A 117 14.90 12.51 -6.73
C VAL A 117 13.72 11.95 -5.93
N ALA A 118 12.89 11.13 -6.55
CA ALA A 118 11.71 10.61 -5.86
C ALA A 118 11.42 9.15 -6.18
N ASP A 119 11.02 8.44 -5.14
CA ASP A 119 10.40 7.12 -5.20
C ASP A 119 8.89 7.24 -4.89
N VAL A 120 8.13 6.17 -5.14
CA VAL A 120 6.70 6.14 -4.83
C VAL A 120 6.44 5.27 -3.60
N GLY A 121 5.74 5.82 -2.62
CA GLY A 121 5.26 5.13 -1.43
C GLY A 121 3.79 4.71 -1.55
N LEU A 122 3.33 3.93 -0.57
CA LEU A 122 1.95 3.48 -0.45
C LEU A 122 1.38 3.87 0.92
N ALA A 123 0.27 4.58 0.91
CA ALA A 123 -0.45 4.97 2.10
C ALA A 123 -1.85 4.35 2.14
N LEU A 124 -2.39 4.15 3.33
CA LEU A 124 -3.72 3.58 3.58
C LEU A 124 -4.59 4.54 4.36
N SER A 125 -5.90 4.45 4.14
CA SER A 125 -6.93 5.14 4.90
C SER A 125 -8.23 4.34 4.94
N ASP A 126 -8.88 4.28 6.09
CA ASP A 126 -10.20 3.67 6.23
C ASP A 126 -11.32 4.63 5.81
N THR A 127 -11.07 5.93 5.87
CA THR A 127 -12.08 6.97 5.59
C THR A 127 -11.85 7.69 4.26
N GLY A 128 -10.63 7.66 3.74
CA GLY A 128 -10.21 8.52 2.62
C GLY A 128 -9.95 9.98 3.01
N LEU A 129 -10.07 10.34 4.31
CA LEU A 129 -9.86 11.71 4.79
C LEU A 129 -8.49 11.91 5.43
N ALA A 130 -7.88 10.84 5.94
CA ALA A 130 -6.53 10.85 6.49
C ALA A 130 -5.82 9.56 6.09
N PHE A 131 -4.63 9.69 5.54
CA PHE A 131 -3.82 8.57 5.08
C PHE A 131 -2.58 8.40 5.94
N GLN A 132 -2.20 7.17 6.16
CA GLN A 132 -0.97 6.79 6.85
C GLN A 132 -0.07 6.01 5.91
N ASP A 133 1.22 6.33 5.92
CA ASP A 133 2.21 5.56 5.17
C ASP A 133 2.27 4.12 5.68
N LEU A 134 2.11 3.17 4.77
CA LEU A 134 2.06 1.76 5.13
C LEU A 134 3.41 1.23 5.60
N TRP A 135 4.47 1.67 4.96
CA TRP A 135 5.85 1.29 5.28
C TRP A 135 6.77 2.51 5.19
N PRO A 136 6.82 3.31 6.23
CA PRO A 136 7.68 4.48 6.24
C PRO A 136 9.09 4.18 5.75
N PHE A 137 9.58 4.98 4.80
CA PHE A 137 10.88 4.83 4.12
C PHE A 137 11.09 3.54 3.30
N ARG A 138 10.05 2.79 3.01
CA ARG A 138 10.15 1.66 2.09
C ARG A 138 9.34 1.98 0.83
N PRO A 139 9.98 2.40 -0.22
CA PRO A 139 9.31 2.67 -1.48
C PRO A 139 8.52 1.45 -1.95
N PHE A 140 7.29 1.68 -2.36
CA PHE A 140 6.46 0.69 -3.01
C PHE A 140 6.90 0.48 -4.46
N LEU A 141 7.19 1.58 -5.17
CA LEU A 141 7.83 1.57 -6.47
C LEU A 141 9.12 2.40 -6.37
N ARG A 142 10.24 1.74 -6.59
CA ARG A 142 11.56 2.38 -6.60
C ARG A 142 11.87 2.93 -7.98
N ARG A 143 12.57 4.06 -8.01
CA ARG A 143 13.21 4.53 -9.23
C ARG A 143 14.25 3.52 -9.71
N GLY A 144 14.56 3.57 -11.01
CA GLY A 144 15.57 2.73 -11.61
C GLY A 144 17.00 3.03 -11.09
N ASP A 145 17.93 2.15 -11.40
CA ASP A 145 19.34 2.33 -11.10
C ASP A 145 19.91 3.52 -11.88
N MET A 146 21.02 4.08 -11.38
CA MET A 146 21.72 5.18 -12.04
C MET A 146 22.01 4.88 -13.52
N GLY A 147 21.73 5.87 -14.36
CA GLY A 147 21.85 5.75 -15.82
C GLY A 147 20.63 5.17 -16.53
N ARG A 148 19.61 4.72 -15.78
CA ARG A 148 18.33 4.36 -16.37
C ARG A 148 17.49 5.62 -16.61
N TRP A 149 16.52 5.51 -17.52
CA TRP A 149 15.64 6.61 -17.90
C TRP A 149 14.72 7.08 -16.75
N ASP A 150 14.53 6.26 -15.76
CA ASP A 150 13.66 6.47 -14.59
C ASP A 150 14.44 6.55 -13.26
N CYS A 151 15.71 6.86 -13.31
CA CYS A 151 16.55 6.90 -12.10
C CYS A 151 16.45 8.22 -11.31
N GLY A 152 15.77 9.23 -11.84
CA GLY A 152 15.68 10.53 -11.19
C GLY A 152 14.38 10.69 -10.38
N LEU A 153 13.38 11.30 -10.95
CA LEU A 153 12.13 11.63 -10.28
C LEU A 153 11.01 10.71 -10.76
N LEU A 154 10.43 9.90 -9.88
CA LEU A 154 9.15 9.23 -10.14
C LEU A 154 7.99 10.12 -9.71
N VAL A 155 7.01 10.26 -10.59
CA VAL A 155 5.72 10.91 -10.33
C VAL A 155 4.64 9.87 -10.48
N GLN A 156 3.92 9.61 -9.41
CA GLN A 156 2.88 8.58 -9.35
C GLN A 156 1.67 8.96 -10.20
N GLY A 157 1.19 8.00 -10.96
CA GLY A 157 -0.09 8.03 -11.63
C GLY A 157 -1.09 7.07 -10.98
N PRO A 158 -2.22 6.78 -11.64
CA PRO A 158 -3.26 5.93 -11.09
C PRO A 158 -2.85 4.46 -11.02
N MET A 159 -3.45 3.76 -10.05
CA MET A 159 -3.47 2.30 -9.98
C MET A 159 -4.73 1.77 -10.67
N LEU A 160 -4.57 0.84 -11.59
CA LEU A 160 -5.66 0.24 -12.34
C LEU A 160 -5.59 -1.29 -12.28
N SER A 161 -6.73 -1.93 -12.00
CA SER A 161 -6.83 -3.39 -12.07
C SER A 161 -7.17 -3.81 -13.50
N HIS A 162 -6.34 -4.69 -14.07
CA HIS A 162 -6.56 -5.27 -15.39
C HIS A 162 -6.25 -6.77 -15.38
N GLY A 163 -7.26 -7.60 -15.61
CA GLY A 163 -7.14 -9.04 -15.55
C GLY A 163 -6.62 -9.50 -14.18
N ASP A 164 -5.49 -10.19 -14.18
CA ASP A 164 -4.78 -10.71 -13.01
C ASP A 164 -3.64 -9.77 -12.51
N ARG A 165 -3.62 -8.52 -12.99
CA ARG A 165 -2.59 -7.53 -12.68
C ARG A 165 -3.19 -6.26 -12.08
N THR A 166 -2.42 -5.60 -11.24
CA THR A 166 -2.55 -4.20 -10.91
C THR A 166 -1.46 -3.43 -11.64
N LEU A 167 -1.86 -2.42 -12.38
CA LEU A 167 -1.01 -1.56 -13.19
C LEU A 167 -0.81 -0.23 -12.46
N ILE A 168 0.40 0.31 -12.50
CA ILE A 168 0.73 1.65 -12.04
C ILE A 168 1.35 2.40 -13.20
N TYR A 169 0.68 3.44 -13.65
CA TYR A 169 1.27 4.40 -14.56
C TYR A 169 2.10 5.40 -13.77
N TYR A 170 3.26 5.77 -14.28
CA TYR A 170 4.11 6.78 -13.64
C TYR A 170 4.85 7.61 -14.68
N GLY A 171 5.12 8.85 -14.31
CA GLY A 171 6.05 9.69 -15.04
C GLY A 171 7.44 9.59 -14.43
N SER A 172 8.48 9.78 -15.21
CA SER A 172 9.85 9.85 -14.69
C SER A 172 10.80 10.65 -15.55
N THR A 173 11.91 11.05 -14.94
CA THR A 173 13.05 11.69 -15.58
C THR A 173 14.35 10.94 -15.25
N PRO A 174 15.36 10.97 -16.13
CA PRO A 174 16.66 10.33 -15.86
C PRO A 174 17.53 11.13 -14.88
N VAL A 175 17.21 12.37 -14.64
CA VAL A 175 17.87 13.26 -13.66
C VAL A 175 16.78 13.91 -12.84
N GLY A 176 17.09 14.34 -11.63
CA GLY A 176 16.08 14.93 -10.75
C GLY A 176 15.20 16.00 -11.42
N ASN A 177 14.43 16.73 -10.65
CA ASN A 177 13.54 17.79 -11.16
C ASN A 177 14.36 18.98 -11.73
N ALA A 178 14.97 18.80 -12.89
CA ALA A 178 15.70 19.83 -13.60
C ALA A 178 14.87 20.38 -14.76
N ALA A 179 14.87 21.69 -14.93
CA ALA A 179 14.21 22.34 -16.05
C ALA A 179 14.77 21.80 -17.39
N GLY A 180 13.87 21.50 -18.32
CA GLY A 180 14.24 20.97 -19.64
C GLY A 180 14.53 19.47 -19.69
N CYS A 181 14.38 18.74 -18.58
CA CYS A 181 14.56 17.30 -18.59
C CYS A 181 13.36 16.59 -19.23
N PRO A 182 13.57 15.65 -20.16
CA PRO A 182 12.48 14.95 -20.81
C PRO A 182 11.76 14.02 -19.83
N TYR A 183 10.48 14.25 -19.63
CA TYR A 183 9.61 13.31 -18.95
C TYR A 183 9.22 12.14 -19.85
N ARG A 184 9.24 10.95 -19.30
CA ARG A 184 8.77 9.73 -19.96
C ARG A 184 7.73 9.06 -19.13
N ALA A 185 6.78 8.37 -19.78
CA ALA A 185 5.79 7.54 -19.12
C ALA A 185 6.32 6.12 -18.94
N GLY A 186 6.10 5.57 -17.77
CA GLY A 186 6.39 4.18 -17.43
C GLY A 186 5.14 3.44 -17.00
N LEU A 187 5.20 2.12 -17.08
CA LEU A 187 4.18 1.21 -16.59
C LEU A 187 4.86 0.14 -15.72
N ALA A 188 4.57 0.17 -14.44
CA ALA A 188 4.87 -0.92 -13.54
C ALA A 188 3.63 -1.80 -13.35
N TRP A 189 3.84 -3.06 -13.04
CA TRP A 189 2.74 -3.96 -12.73
C TRP A 189 3.15 -4.98 -11.67
N PHE A 190 2.18 -5.44 -10.93
CA PHE A 190 2.30 -6.54 -9.99
C PHE A 190 1.02 -7.39 -10.03
N ARG A 191 1.07 -8.50 -9.35
CA ARG A 191 -0.08 -9.40 -9.25
C ARG A 191 -1.28 -8.64 -8.67
N ARG A 192 -2.45 -8.82 -9.26
CA ARG A 192 -3.68 -8.16 -8.80
C ARG A 192 -3.86 -8.36 -7.30
N ASP A 193 -4.16 -7.27 -6.60
CA ASP A 193 -4.36 -7.23 -5.15
C ASP A 193 -3.11 -7.68 -4.33
N GLY A 194 -1.93 -7.69 -4.95
CA GLY A 194 -0.66 -8.11 -4.35
C GLY A 194 0.15 -6.96 -3.74
N TYR A 195 -0.50 -6.03 -3.03
CA TYR A 195 0.14 -4.85 -2.43
C TYR A 195 1.11 -5.21 -1.30
N ALA A 196 0.80 -6.28 -0.58
CA ALA A 196 1.61 -6.80 0.51
C ALA A 196 1.49 -8.33 0.58
N TYR A 197 2.44 -8.96 1.24
CA TYR A 197 2.35 -10.39 1.50
C TYR A 197 2.88 -10.73 2.89
N ARG A 198 2.38 -11.83 3.45
CA ARG A 198 2.91 -12.43 4.68
C ARG A 198 3.70 -13.68 4.33
N VAL A 199 4.84 -13.82 4.97
CA VAL A 199 5.74 -14.98 4.81
C VAL A 199 5.98 -15.58 6.17
N LEU A 200 5.87 -16.89 6.27
CA LEU A 200 6.36 -17.61 7.42
C LEU A 200 7.89 -17.64 7.33
N ARG A 201 8.58 -16.81 8.15
CA ARG A 201 10.03 -16.86 8.29
C ARG A 201 10.39 -17.86 9.35
N VAL A 202 11.27 -18.78 9.01
CA VAL A 202 11.88 -19.70 9.97
C VAL A 202 13.33 -19.29 10.11
N TYR A 203 13.73 -18.95 11.33
CA TYR A 203 15.15 -18.71 11.65
C TYR A 203 15.91 -20.02 11.53
N ARG A 204 17.03 -20.03 10.80
CA ARG A 204 17.82 -21.22 10.52
C ARG A 204 18.51 -21.83 11.74
N ASP A 205 18.55 -21.10 12.86
CA ASP A 205 19.38 -21.43 14.04
C ASP A 205 18.73 -22.40 15.02
N TYR A 206 17.51 -22.86 14.75
CA TYR A 206 16.89 -23.88 15.60
C TYR A 206 16.91 -25.23 14.90
N ALA A 207 17.79 -26.08 15.41
CA ALA A 207 17.95 -27.45 14.96
C ALA A 207 16.64 -28.25 15.03
N ALA A 208 16.26 -28.84 13.96
CA ALA A 208 15.38 -29.94 13.59
C ALA A 208 14.30 -29.58 12.58
N PRO A 209 14.15 -30.39 11.55
CA PRO A 209 13.09 -30.22 10.54
C PRO A 209 11.76 -30.75 11.07
N ARG A 210 11.17 -30.09 12.07
CA ARG A 210 9.78 -30.32 12.43
C ARG A 210 8.91 -29.53 11.48
N GLU A 211 7.76 -30.12 11.08
CA GLU A 211 6.75 -29.43 10.27
C GLU A 211 6.56 -27.99 10.72
N ARG A 212 6.89 -27.06 9.85
CA ARG A 212 6.91 -25.66 10.17
C ARG A 212 5.53 -25.11 9.85
N ARG A 213 4.72 -24.94 10.89
CA ARG A 213 3.38 -24.34 10.80
C ARG A 213 3.39 -22.99 11.47
N GLY A 214 2.75 -22.02 10.84
CA GLY A 214 2.46 -20.72 11.44
C GLY A 214 0.99 -20.40 11.28
N VAL A 215 0.42 -19.73 12.27
CA VAL A 215 -0.95 -19.22 12.19
C VAL A 215 -0.90 -17.70 12.19
N LEU A 216 -1.55 -17.11 11.19
CA LEU A 216 -1.81 -15.69 11.11
C LEU A 216 -3.26 -15.44 11.50
N ALA A 217 -3.50 -14.71 12.58
CA ALA A 217 -4.83 -14.31 13.02
C ALA A 217 -5.09 -12.83 12.65
N PHE A 218 -6.27 -12.57 12.13
CA PHE A 218 -6.74 -11.23 11.79
C PHE A 218 -7.72 -10.77 12.87
N LYS A 219 -7.71 -9.48 13.19
CA LYS A 219 -8.68 -8.93 14.13
C LYS A 219 -10.11 -9.23 13.67
N PRO A 220 -11.05 -9.53 14.59
CA PRO A 220 -12.44 -9.75 14.24
C PRO A 220 -13.03 -8.56 13.48
N GLN A 221 -13.59 -8.83 12.31
CA GLN A 221 -14.20 -7.81 11.44
C GLN A 221 -15.62 -8.20 11.04
N PRO A 222 -16.51 -7.23 10.76
CA PRO A 222 -17.83 -7.53 10.28
C PRO A 222 -17.76 -8.14 8.88
N PHE A 223 -18.43 -9.27 8.67
CA PHE A 223 -18.58 -9.82 7.33
C PHE A 223 -19.67 -9.06 6.56
N PRO A 224 -19.46 -8.78 5.28
CA PRO A 224 -20.45 -8.11 4.45
C PRO A 224 -21.72 -8.99 4.29
N GLU A 225 -22.78 -8.43 3.72
CA GLU A 225 -24.02 -9.17 3.46
C GLU A 225 -23.83 -10.38 2.53
N ARG A 226 -22.86 -10.32 1.66
CA ARG A 226 -22.51 -11.41 0.73
C ARG A 226 -21.01 -11.74 0.85
N PRO A 227 -20.62 -12.39 1.95
CA PRO A 227 -19.21 -12.67 2.16
C PRO A 227 -18.73 -13.80 1.23
N ALA A 228 -17.64 -13.54 0.55
CA ALA A 228 -16.92 -14.53 -0.21
C ALA A 228 -15.43 -14.47 0.19
N LEU A 229 -14.93 -15.54 0.77
CA LEU A 229 -13.51 -15.62 1.11
C LEU A 229 -12.72 -16.22 -0.03
N SER A 230 -11.69 -15.50 -0.41
CA SER A 230 -10.73 -15.95 -1.40
C SER A 230 -9.30 -15.59 -0.98
N LEU A 231 -8.33 -16.31 -1.52
CA LEU A 231 -6.92 -16.13 -1.25
C LEU A 231 -6.15 -15.82 -2.52
N ASN A 232 -5.25 -14.87 -2.44
CA ASN A 232 -4.14 -14.74 -3.35
C ASN A 232 -2.96 -15.52 -2.80
N VAL A 233 -2.59 -16.61 -3.45
CA VAL A 233 -1.53 -17.51 -2.98
C VAL A 233 -0.51 -17.80 -4.05
N SER A 234 0.75 -17.88 -3.63
CA SER A 234 1.87 -18.33 -4.46
C SER A 234 2.72 -19.32 -3.68
N HIS A 235 3.49 -20.15 -4.41
CA HIS A 235 4.36 -21.17 -3.83
C HIS A 235 3.65 -22.20 -2.95
N VAL A 236 2.37 -22.47 -3.25
CA VAL A 236 1.56 -23.50 -2.61
C VAL A 236 1.57 -24.80 -3.39
N SER A 237 1.42 -25.93 -2.69
CA SER A 237 1.34 -27.29 -3.23
C SER A 237 0.55 -28.17 -2.27
N SER A 238 0.38 -29.43 -2.58
CA SER A 238 -0.24 -30.39 -1.64
C SER A 238 0.49 -30.48 -0.29
N ALA A 239 1.84 -30.37 -0.30
CA ALA A 239 2.66 -30.34 0.91
C ALA A 239 2.76 -28.95 1.57
N ARG A 240 2.35 -27.91 0.88
CA ARG A 240 2.45 -26.50 1.30
C ARG A 240 1.09 -25.80 1.15
N ALA A 241 0.07 -26.43 1.65
CA ALA A 241 -1.28 -25.94 1.52
C ALA A 241 -1.57 -24.82 2.52
N VAL A 242 -2.50 -23.96 2.14
CA VAL A 242 -3.08 -22.97 3.05
C VAL A 242 -4.47 -23.44 3.47
N ARG A 243 -4.78 -23.31 4.75
CA ARG A 243 -6.11 -23.53 5.31
C ARG A 243 -6.57 -22.34 6.09
N LEU A 244 -7.88 -22.13 6.12
CA LEU A 244 -8.49 -21.09 6.95
C LEU A 244 -9.36 -21.72 8.04
N GLU A 245 -9.39 -21.03 9.17
CA GLU A 245 -10.29 -21.27 10.29
C GLU A 245 -11.03 -19.99 10.61
N LEU A 246 -12.31 -20.09 10.92
CA LEU A 246 -13.13 -18.95 11.30
C LEU A 246 -13.56 -19.09 12.76
N ALA A 247 -13.37 -18.00 13.51
CA ALA A 247 -13.74 -17.92 14.90
C ALA A 247 -14.68 -16.73 15.14
N ASP A 248 -15.44 -16.78 16.23
CA ASP A 248 -16.23 -15.65 16.70
C ASP A 248 -15.33 -14.56 17.31
N GLU A 249 -15.92 -13.44 17.69
CA GLU A 249 -15.22 -12.32 18.31
C GLU A 249 -14.56 -12.64 19.67
N ARG A 250 -14.92 -13.78 20.27
CA ARG A 250 -14.32 -14.32 21.50
C ARG A 250 -13.22 -15.34 21.22
N GLY A 251 -12.85 -15.52 19.94
CA GLY A 251 -11.84 -16.48 19.50
C GLY A 251 -12.27 -17.93 19.50
N ARG A 252 -13.57 -18.25 19.67
CA ARG A 252 -14.09 -19.61 19.64
C ARG A 252 -14.31 -20.03 18.19
N VAL A 253 -13.71 -21.15 17.81
CA VAL A 253 -13.83 -21.70 16.45
C VAL A 253 -15.28 -22.04 16.14
N LEU A 254 -15.76 -21.59 15.01
CA LEU A 254 -17.11 -21.88 14.54
C LEU A 254 -17.21 -23.31 14.06
N ARG A 255 -18.26 -24.01 14.46
CA ARG A 255 -18.50 -25.42 14.09
C ARG A 255 -18.55 -25.60 12.59
N GLY A 256 -17.67 -26.46 12.06
CA GLY A 256 -17.55 -26.75 10.64
C GLY A 256 -16.68 -25.76 9.87
N TYR A 257 -15.97 -24.85 10.57
CA TYR A 257 -15.05 -23.87 10.00
C TYR A 257 -13.64 -23.96 10.58
N SER A 258 -13.27 -25.10 11.16
CA SER A 258 -11.91 -25.34 11.65
C SER A 258 -10.92 -25.56 10.51
N PHE A 259 -9.61 -25.49 10.82
CA PHE A 259 -8.56 -25.87 9.86
C PHE A 259 -8.74 -27.30 9.32
N ALA A 260 -9.22 -28.23 10.16
CA ALA A 260 -9.48 -29.61 9.75
C ALA A 260 -10.66 -29.73 8.77
N ASP A 261 -11.64 -28.85 8.90
CA ASP A 261 -12.79 -28.80 7.99
C ASP A 261 -12.47 -28.07 6.68
N CYS A 262 -11.47 -27.18 6.67
CA CYS A 262 -11.10 -26.41 5.49
C CYS A 262 -10.52 -27.29 4.38
N LEU A 263 -11.05 -27.16 3.17
CA LEU A 263 -10.44 -27.75 1.99
C LEU A 263 -9.13 -27.01 1.69
N PRO A 264 -7.98 -27.70 1.64
CA PRO A 264 -6.70 -27.03 1.50
C PRO A 264 -6.56 -26.33 0.16
N VAL A 265 -6.09 -25.10 0.17
CA VAL A 265 -5.71 -24.37 -1.06
C VAL A 265 -4.31 -24.79 -1.44
N THR A 266 -4.19 -25.59 -2.51
CA THR A 266 -2.95 -26.24 -2.96
C THR A 266 -2.47 -25.73 -4.32
N ARG A 267 -3.24 -24.88 -4.98
CA ARG A 267 -2.91 -24.32 -6.30
C ARG A 267 -2.73 -22.83 -6.21
N GLU A 268 -1.67 -22.36 -6.82
CA GLU A 268 -1.41 -20.92 -6.96
C GLU A 268 -2.55 -20.24 -7.71
N GLY A 269 -2.74 -18.97 -7.42
CA GLY A 269 -3.72 -18.17 -8.14
C GLY A 269 -4.17 -16.95 -7.35
N ILE A 270 -4.92 -16.13 -8.05
CA ILE A 270 -5.60 -14.96 -7.55
C ILE A 270 -7.05 -15.35 -7.26
N ARG A 271 -7.59 -14.85 -6.15
CA ARG A 271 -8.97 -15.09 -5.72
C ARG A 271 -9.34 -16.57 -5.69
N ARG A 272 -8.43 -17.42 -5.18
CA ARG A 272 -8.72 -18.83 -4.95
C ARG A 272 -9.80 -18.94 -3.88
N PRO A 273 -10.99 -19.52 -4.22
CA PRO A 273 -12.09 -19.60 -3.27
C PRO A 273 -11.71 -20.51 -2.10
N VAL A 274 -12.07 -20.08 -0.89
CA VAL A 274 -11.95 -20.89 0.31
C VAL A 274 -13.28 -21.59 0.57
N ARG A 275 -13.20 -22.88 0.82
CA ARG A 275 -14.36 -23.74 1.08
C ARG A 275 -14.08 -24.70 2.23
N TRP A 276 -15.12 -25.07 2.92
CA TRP A 276 -15.07 -26.09 3.95
C TRP A 276 -15.81 -27.35 3.51
N ARG A 277 -15.54 -28.44 4.19
CA ARG A 277 -16.24 -29.70 3.97
C ARG A 277 -17.75 -29.48 4.12
N ASN A 278 -18.54 -30.38 3.53
CA ASN A 278 -20.00 -30.28 3.52
C ASN A 278 -20.55 -29.03 2.77
N GLY A 279 -19.77 -28.47 1.83
CA GLY A 279 -20.22 -27.38 0.98
C GLY A 279 -20.31 -26.01 1.69
N ARG A 280 -19.86 -25.91 2.93
CA ARG A 280 -19.90 -24.63 3.67
C ARG A 280 -19.02 -23.57 3.04
N THR A 281 -19.53 -22.37 3.07
CA THR A 281 -18.86 -21.16 2.59
C THR A 281 -19.01 -20.03 3.60
N ALA A 282 -18.26 -18.95 3.40
CA ALA A 282 -18.39 -17.76 4.26
C ALA A 282 -19.79 -17.10 4.17
N ALA A 283 -20.56 -17.38 3.10
CA ALA A 283 -21.88 -16.79 2.89
C ALA A 283 -22.86 -17.02 4.06
N GLU A 284 -22.72 -18.14 4.78
CA GLU A 284 -23.54 -18.46 5.95
C GLU A 284 -23.27 -17.54 7.17
N LEU A 285 -22.23 -16.72 7.11
CA LEU A 285 -21.76 -15.90 8.22
C LEU A 285 -21.99 -14.39 7.98
N ALA A 286 -22.84 -14.04 7.02
CA ALA A 286 -23.17 -12.66 6.70
C ALA A 286 -23.57 -11.85 7.94
N GLY A 287 -23.10 -10.61 8.05
CA GLY A 287 -23.42 -9.69 9.15
C GLY A 287 -22.78 -10.03 10.50
N ARG A 288 -22.09 -11.16 10.63
CA ARG A 288 -21.40 -11.54 11.87
C ARG A 288 -20.01 -10.94 11.96
N ARG A 289 -19.52 -10.70 13.17
CA ARG A 289 -18.11 -10.37 13.40
C ARG A 289 -17.30 -11.65 13.48
N ILE A 290 -16.33 -11.79 12.58
CA ILE A 290 -15.56 -13.02 12.40
C ILE A 290 -14.08 -12.71 12.48
N GLU A 291 -13.35 -13.52 13.26
CA GLU A 291 -11.90 -13.61 13.24
C GLU A 291 -11.50 -14.67 12.20
N ILE A 292 -10.66 -14.28 11.26
CA ILE A 292 -10.10 -15.18 10.27
C ILE A 292 -8.71 -15.59 10.73
N ARG A 293 -8.45 -16.89 10.76
CA ARG A 293 -7.12 -17.46 11.01
C ARG A 293 -6.65 -18.23 9.79
N ALA A 294 -5.40 -18.02 9.42
CA ALA A 294 -4.80 -18.69 8.28
C ALA A 294 -3.61 -19.53 8.73
N GLU A 295 -3.65 -20.83 8.46
CA GLU A 295 -2.55 -21.75 8.71
C GLU A 295 -1.63 -21.79 7.50
N LEU A 296 -0.36 -21.55 7.74
CA LEU A 296 0.74 -21.59 6.78
C LEU A 296 1.64 -22.77 7.05
N HIS A 297 1.91 -23.55 6.04
CA HIS A 297 2.87 -24.65 6.08
C HIS A 297 4.11 -24.27 5.30
N SER A 298 5.30 -24.37 5.89
CA SER A 298 6.60 -24.15 5.25
C SER A 298 7.03 -22.67 5.12
N PRO A 299 8.34 -22.40 5.16
CA PRO A 299 8.89 -21.05 5.11
C PRO A 299 8.66 -20.29 3.80
N ASP A 300 8.30 -20.99 2.73
CA ASP A 300 8.18 -20.41 1.40
C ASP A 300 6.74 -20.07 0.98
N CYS A 301 5.76 -20.29 1.87
CA CYS A 301 4.38 -19.88 1.57
C CYS A 301 4.25 -18.36 1.72
N ARG A 302 3.84 -17.71 0.63
CA ARG A 302 3.56 -16.26 0.59
C ARG A 302 2.07 -16.04 0.44
N PHE A 303 1.52 -15.19 1.30
CA PHE A 303 0.19 -14.60 1.12
C PHE A 303 0.32 -13.24 0.47
N ALA A 304 -0.42 -13.04 -0.58
CA ALA A 304 -0.82 -11.73 -1.03
C ALA A 304 -2.30 -11.60 -0.73
N ASP A 305 -2.65 -10.84 0.25
CA ASP A 305 -3.97 -10.38 0.64
C ASP A 305 -5.11 -11.40 0.85
N LEU A 306 -5.76 -11.30 1.99
CA LEU A 306 -7.08 -11.84 2.27
C LEU A 306 -8.14 -10.84 1.79
N HIS A 307 -8.98 -11.26 0.88
CA HIS A 307 -10.17 -10.49 0.48
C HIS A 307 -11.39 -11.02 1.22
N SER A 308 -12.01 -10.16 1.97
CA SER A 308 -13.33 -10.35 2.57
C SER A 308 -14.38 -9.54 1.84
#